data_9018f97c07fb14c130dff1e7d3b368cb
#
_entry.id   9018f97c07fb14c130dff1e7d3b368cb
#
_cell.length_a   1.000
_cell.length_b   1.000
_cell.length_c   1.000
_cell.angle_alpha   90.00
_cell.angle_beta   90.00
_cell.angle_gamma   90.00
#
_symmetry.space_group_name_H-M   'P 1'
#
loop_
_entity.id
_entity.type
_entity.pdbx_description
1 polymer ?
#
loop_
_entity_poly.entity_id
_entity_poly.type
_entity_poly.pdbx_seq_one_letter_code
_entity_poly.pdbx_strand_id
1 'polypeptide(L)'
;MSDNIGIYEAMAKIQAELGAITKDKKCEKGGDFVYRGIDDVYNALNPLLGKHGVFVLPTAHERTSESRTTRNGGSMEVVTVRMTYRFCYKDGSFVECTTIGEAMDNGDKATNKAMSIAHKYAVLQTFCVPTEDMRLDDPDREAHQLAPREIKQAREQAKKNNTNPPTEAQMKALNAILSKALGKDREAKLKEMEDFTGRKLTSCLDLTKDEVSSYIGATQAINEINQEAY
;
A
#
# COMPACT_ATOMS: atom_id res chain seq x y z
N MET A 1 1.50 43.45 15.24
CA MET A 1 1.10 42.10 14.77
C MET A 1 0.02 42.36 13.76
N SER A 2 0.29 42.18 12.46
CA SER A 2 -0.76 42.30 11.44
C SER A 2 -1.72 41.15 11.62
N ASP A 3 -2.97 41.50 11.88
CA ASP A 3 -4.02 40.50 12.02
C ASP A 3 -4.14 39.71 10.72
N ASN A 4 -3.71 38.44 10.74
CA ASN A 4 -3.81 37.51 9.60
C ASN A 4 -5.27 37.09 9.32
N ILE A 5 -6.23 38.00 9.58
CA ILE A 5 -7.67 37.69 9.56
C ILE A 5 -8.12 37.34 8.15
N GLY A 6 -7.65 38.02 7.12
CA GLY A 6 -8.09 37.81 5.74
C GLY A 6 -7.76 36.41 5.19
N ILE A 7 -6.54 35.95 5.42
CA ILE A 7 -6.14 34.59 4.95
C ILE A 7 -6.90 33.49 5.69
N TYR A 8 -7.13 33.61 7.01
CA TYR A 8 -7.86 32.59 7.76
C TYR A 8 -9.30 32.46 7.29
N GLU A 9 -9.97 33.61 7.03
CA GLU A 9 -11.31 33.61 6.49
C GLU A 9 -11.38 32.98 5.08
N ALA A 10 -10.42 33.34 4.20
CA ALA A 10 -10.33 32.77 2.86
C ALA A 10 -10.08 31.25 2.89
N MET A 11 -9.17 30.79 3.76
CA MET A 11 -8.86 29.36 3.93
C MET A 11 -10.07 28.58 4.45
N ALA A 12 -10.82 29.13 5.42
CA ALA A 12 -12.02 28.49 5.94
C ALA A 12 -13.11 28.36 4.85
N LYS A 13 -13.28 29.37 3.99
CA LYS A 13 -14.21 29.30 2.84
C LYS A 13 -13.78 28.26 1.82
N ILE A 14 -12.50 28.20 1.48
CA ILE A 14 -11.95 27.19 0.58
C ILE A 14 -12.19 25.80 1.16
N GLN A 15 -11.92 25.58 2.43
CA GLN A 15 -12.14 24.29 3.10
C GLN A 15 -13.60 23.87 3.08
N ALA A 16 -14.53 24.80 3.31
CA ALA A 16 -15.96 24.53 3.30
C ALA A 16 -16.50 24.15 1.90
N GLU A 17 -15.90 24.70 0.85
CA GLU A 17 -16.30 24.44 -0.54
C GLU A 17 -15.53 23.28 -1.19
N LEU A 18 -14.38 22.92 -0.66
CA LEU A 18 -13.54 21.85 -1.16
C LEU A 18 -14.16 20.49 -0.75
N GLY A 19 -14.87 19.86 -1.68
CA GLY A 19 -15.45 18.55 -1.47
C GLY A 19 -14.41 17.43 -1.39
N ALA A 20 -14.91 16.21 -1.27
CA ALA A 20 -14.06 15.02 -1.33
C ALA A 20 -13.36 14.91 -2.70
N ILE A 21 -12.10 14.55 -2.69
CA ILE A 21 -11.35 14.24 -3.91
C ILE A 21 -11.23 12.72 -4.00
N THR A 22 -11.91 12.12 -4.99
CA THR A 22 -11.98 10.68 -5.18
C THR A 22 -10.64 10.06 -5.60
N LYS A 23 -10.47 8.78 -5.30
CA LYS A 23 -9.36 7.95 -5.80
C LYS A 23 -9.88 7.12 -6.96
N ASP A 24 -9.66 7.56 -8.18
CA ASP A 24 -10.14 6.90 -9.40
C ASP A 24 -9.01 6.38 -10.30
N LYS A 25 -7.77 6.77 -10.03
CA LYS A 25 -6.61 6.33 -10.80
C LYS A 25 -6.11 4.98 -10.31
N LYS A 26 -6.10 3.97 -11.20
CA LYS A 26 -5.55 2.64 -10.91
C LYS A 26 -4.05 2.61 -11.16
N CYS A 27 -3.31 1.90 -10.31
CA CYS A 27 -1.90 1.63 -10.53
C CYS A 27 -1.75 0.53 -11.59
N GLU A 28 -1.16 0.85 -12.74
CA GLU A 28 -0.95 -0.10 -13.84
C GLU A 28 0.22 -1.07 -13.60
N LYS A 29 1.15 -0.71 -12.72
CA LYS A 29 2.38 -1.48 -12.46
C LYS A 29 2.64 -1.58 -10.95
N GLY A 30 2.32 -2.71 -10.36
CA GLY A 30 2.81 -3.03 -9.02
C GLY A 30 1.80 -3.18 -7.90
N GLY A 31 0.50 -3.21 -8.18
CA GLY A 31 -0.53 -3.48 -7.17
C GLY A 31 -1.91 -3.07 -7.65
N ASP A 32 -2.92 -3.72 -7.09
CA ASP A 32 -4.33 -3.42 -7.41
C ASP A 32 -4.84 -2.36 -6.42
N PHE A 33 -4.22 -1.17 -6.43
CA PHE A 33 -4.64 -0.06 -5.60
C PHE A 33 -5.03 1.17 -6.43
N VAL A 34 -5.97 1.95 -5.90
CA VAL A 34 -6.40 3.23 -6.47
C VAL A 34 -5.74 4.40 -5.74
N TYR A 35 -5.42 5.46 -6.46
CA TYR A 35 -4.78 6.64 -5.89
C TYR A 35 -5.33 7.94 -6.48
N ARG A 36 -5.08 9.05 -5.78
CA ARG A 36 -5.30 10.41 -6.27
C ARG A 36 -4.03 10.94 -6.89
N GLY A 37 -4.11 11.45 -8.11
CA GLY A 37 -3.02 12.20 -8.71
C GLY A 37 -2.94 13.62 -8.15
N ILE A 38 -1.80 14.30 -8.40
CA ILE A 38 -1.66 15.72 -8.08
C ILE A 38 -2.62 16.57 -8.95
N ASP A 39 -2.90 16.14 -10.18
CA ASP A 39 -3.80 16.84 -11.08
C ASP A 39 -5.23 16.91 -10.55
N ASP A 40 -5.71 15.85 -9.88
CA ASP A 40 -7.04 15.81 -9.27
C ASP A 40 -7.14 16.84 -8.14
N VAL A 41 -6.05 16.99 -7.37
CA VAL A 41 -5.95 18.02 -6.32
C VAL A 41 -5.93 19.43 -6.92
N TYR A 42 -5.17 19.65 -7.99
CA TYR A 42 -5.13 20.95 -8.68
C TYR A 42 -6.48 21.30 -9.28
N ASN A 43 -7.13 20.38 -9.95
CA ASN A 43 -8.44 20.60 -10.58
C ASN A 43 -9.51 20.96 -9.55
N ALA A 44 -9.49 20.37 -8.36
CA ALA A 44 -10.43 20.68 -7.31
C ALA A 44 -10.09 22.02 -6.59
N LEU A 45 -8.82 22.30 -6.34
CA LEU A 45 -8.38 23.44 -5.52
C LEU A 45 -8.27 24.75 -6.31
N ASN A 46 -7.74 24.72 -7.55
CA ASN A 46 -7.43 25.92 -8.32
C ASN A 46 -8.61 26.89 -8.51
N PRO A 47 -9.84 26.41 -8.84
CA PRO A 47 -11.00 27.30 -8.96
C PRO A 47 -11.33 28.01 -7.64
N LEU A 48 -11.16 27.33 -6.50
CA LEU A 48 -11.45 27.86 -5.18
C LEU A 48 -10.41 28.89 -4.74
N LEU A 49 -9.12 28.61 -5.00
CA LEU A 49 -8.04 29.58 -4.77
C LEU A 49 -8.31 30.89 -5.51
N GLY A 50 -8.60 30.80 -6.81
CA GLY A 50 -8.93 31.97 -7.62
C GLY A 50 -10.18 32.72 -7.12
N LYS A 51 -11.25 32.00 -6.78
CA LYS A 51 -12.51 32.56 -6.25
C LYS A 51 -12.28 33.34 -4.97
N HIS A 52 -11.46 32.84 -4.07
CA HIS A 52 -11.21 33.42 -2.75
C HIS A 52 -9.97 34.32 -2.69
N GLY A 53 -9.30 34.55 -3.82
CA GLY A 53 -8.16 35.47 -3.92
C GLY A 53 -6.91 34.98 -3.20
N VAL A 54 -6.71 33.67 -3.13
CA VAL A 54 -5.54 33.03 -2.54
C VAL A 54 -4.65 32.47 -3.64
N PHE A 55 -3.34 32.56 -3.47
CA PHE A 55 -2.35 31.89 -4.32
C PHE A 55 -1.28 31.22 -3.48
N VAL A 56 -0.60 30.22 -4.05
CA VAL A 56 0.35 29.39 -3.32
C VAL A 56 1.76 29.58 -3.87
N LEU A 57 2.71 29.87 -2.97
CA LEU A 57 4.13 29.99 -3.27
C LEU A 57 4.89 28.80 -2.66
N PRO A 58 5.46 27.91 -3.47
CA PRO A 58 6.31 26.82 -2.96
C PRO A 58 7.73 27.31 -2.72
N THR A 59 8.35 26.84 -1.62
CA THR A 59 9.78 27.03 -1.33
C THR A 59 10.40 25.68 -1.02
N ALA A 60 11.44 25.29 -1.77
CA ALA A 60 12.24 24.11 -1.47
C ALA A 60 13.35 24.48 -0.46
N HIS A 61 13.42 23.76 0.65
CA HIS A 61 14.45 23.99 1.69
C HIS A 61 15.59 22.97 1.60
N GLU A 62 15.25 21.73 1.37
CA GLU A 62 16.22 20.63 1.43
C GLU A 62 15.84 19.56 0.41
N ARG A 63 16.87 19.05 -0.26
CA ARG A 63 16.76 17.88 -1.15
C ARG A 63 17.88 16.91 -0.82
N THR A 64 17.52 15.69 -0.46
CA THR A 64 18.47 14.58 -0.36
C THR A 64 18.18 13.54 -1.43
N SER A 65 19.21 12.82 -1.87
CA SER A 65 19.03 11.71 -2.78
C SER A 65 19.94 10.54 -2.43
N GLU A 66 19.42 9.33 -2.63
CA GLU A 66 20.10 8.08 -2.37
C GLU A 66 19.87 7.13 -3.56
N SER A 67 20.95 6.58 -4.11
CA SER A 67 20.84 5.57 -5.15
C SER A 67 20.64 4.19 -4.54
N ARG A 68 19.62 3.47 -5.00
CA ARG A 68 19.32 2.09 -4.59
C ARG A 68 19.36 1.15 -5.79
N THR A 69 19.98 -0.01 -5.60
CA THR A 69 19.99 -1.05 -6.62
C THR A 69 18.69 -1.85 -6.57
N THR A 70 18.04 -2.00 -7.72
CA THR A 70 16.85 -2.82 -7.87
C THR A 70 17.19 -4.32 -7.86
N ARG A 71 16.18 -5.18 -7.67
CA ARG A 71 16.36 -6.65 -7.73
C ARG A 71 16.99 -7.16 -9.01
N ASN A 72 16.78 -6.45 -10.12
CA ASN A 72 17.26 -6.84 -11.46
C ASN A 72 18.59 -6.15 -11.82
N GLY A 73 19.30 -5.57 -10.84
CA GLY A 73 20.60 -4.92 -11.04
C GLY A 73 20.50 -3.49 -11.62
N GLY A 74 19.31 -2.96 -11.84
CA GLY A 74 19.13 -1.56 -12.25
C GLY A 74 19.31 -0.59 -11.08
N SER A 75 19.57 0.68 -11.36
CA SER A 75 19.63 1.75 -10.36
C SER A 75 18.29 2.48 -10.26
N MET A 76 17.89 2.85 -9.05
CA MET A 76 16.79 3.76 -8.75
C MET A 76 17.29 4.87 -7.84
N GLU A 77 16.86 6.09 -8.09
CA GLU A 77 17.12 7.22 -7.21
C GLU A 77 15.92 7.46 -6.30
N VAL A 78 16.14 7.45 -5.00
CA VAL A 78 15.17 7.84 -3.96
C VAL A 78 15.47 9.28 -3.60
N VAL A 79 14.49 10.15 -3.80
CA VAL A 79 14.61 11.58 -3.51
C VAL A 79 13.63 11.95 -2.42
N THR A 80 14.14 12.65 -1.39
CA THR A 80 13.33 13.29 -0.36
C THR A 80 13.50 14.80 -0.46
N VAL A 81 12.38 15.53 -0.43
CA VAL A 81 12.35 17.00 -0.43
C VAL A 81 11.58 17.53 0.75
N ARG A 82 12.07 18.60 1.38
CA ARG A 82 11.34 19.38 2.38
C ARG A 82 10.88 20.67 1.74
N MET A 83 9.57 20.86 1.67
CA MET A 83 8.91 21.97 0.99
C MET A 83 8.02 22.74 1.96
N THR A 84 8.04 24.07 1.84
CA THR A 84 7.06 24.97 2.46
C THR A 84 6.15 25.53 1.39
N TYR A 85 4.87 25.52 1.63
CA TYR A 85 3.83 26.11 0.81
C TYR A 85 3.22 27.29 1.58
N ARG A 86 3.40 28.49 1.05
CA ARG A 86 2.83 29.71 1.59
C ARG A 86 1.55 30.05 0.83
N PHE A 87 0.43 30.01 1.54
CA PHE A 87 -0.86 30.45 1.03
C PHE A 87 -0.98 31.96 1.29
N CYS A 88 -0.95 32.73 0.24
CA CYS A 88 -0.97 34.20 0.30
C CYS A 88 -2.33 34.74 -0.08
N TYR A 89 -2.81 35.73 0.66
CA TYR A 89 -4.04 36.45 0.39
C TYR A 89 -3.77 37.88 -0.13
N LYS A 90 -4.75 38.47 -0.81
CA LYS A 90 -4.62 39.79 -1.46
C LYS A 90 -4.26 40.96 -0.54
N ASP A 91 -4.50 40.84 0.75
CA ASP A 91 -4.16 41.85 1.77
C ASP A 91 -2.72 41.74 2.30
N GLY A 92 -1.95 40.77 1.77
CA GLY A 92 -0.59 40.46 2.21
C GLY A 92 -0.49 39.48 3.38
N SER A 93 -1.62 39.09 3.97
CA SER A 93 -1.65 38.04 5.00
C SER A 93 -1.36 36.67 4.40
N PHE A 94 -0.75 35.78 5.17
CA PHE A 94 -0.41 34.44 4.71
C PHE A 94 -0.38 33.42 5.85
N VAL A 95 -0.48 32.15 5.48
CA VAL A 95 -0.18 30.98 6.34
C VAL A 95 0.79 30.06 5.61
N GLU A 96 1.55 29.27 6.35
CA GLU A 96 2.52 28.34 5.79
C GLU A 96 2.27 26.91 6.28
N CYS A 97 2.50 25.97 5.38
CA CYS A 97 2.49 24.54 5.68
C CYS A 97 3.79 23.93 5.15
N THR A 98 4.53 23.22 6.00
CA THR A 98 5.74 22.49 5.60
C THR A 98 5.48 21.00 5.57
N THR A 99 5.83 20.37 4.45
CA THR A 99 5.68 18.93 4.23
C THR A 99 6.95 18.31 3.66
N ILE A 100 7.04 16.98 3.80
CA ILE A 100 8.10 16.18 3.20
C ILE A 100 7.47 15.34 2.09
N GLY A 101 8.12 15.33 0.93
CA GLY A 101 7.78 14.44 -0.17
C GLY A 101 8.92 13.48 -0.46
N GLU A 102 8.59 12.23 -0.68
CA GLU A 102 9.55 11.20 -1.07
C GLU A 102 9.06 10.48 -2.32
N ALA A 103 9.97 10.24 -3.24
CA ALA A 103 9.67 9.49 -4.45
C ALA A 103 10.89 8.73 -4.97
N MET A 104 10.60 7.64 -5.68
CA MET A 104 11.60 6.84 -6.38
C MET A 104 11.37 6.91 -7.88
N ASP A 105 12.47 6.99 -8.64
CA ASP A 105 12.45 6.91 -10.10
C ASP A 105 13.78 6.33 -10.63
N ASN A 106 13.72 5.67 -11.76
CA ASN A 106 14.89 5.14 -12.44
C ASN A 106 15.50 6.11 -13.49
N GLY A 107 14.96 7.33 -13.58
CA GLY A 107 15.36 8.36 -14.53
C GLY A 107 15.47 9.72 -13.85
N ASP A 108 15.17 10.77 -14.60
CA ASP A 108 15.34 12.17 -14.23
C ASP A 108 14.14 12.79 -13.46
N LYS A 109 13.11 11.99 -13.14
CA LYS A 109 11.83 12.50 -12.61
C LYS A 109 11.65 12.35 -11.10
N ALA A 110 12.61 11.77 -10.37
CA ALA A 110 12.47 11.50 -8.94
C ALA A 110 12.17 12.78 -8.15
N THR A 111 12.90 13.87 -8.40
CA THR A 111 12.68 15.16 -7.74
C THR A 111 11.29 15.72 -8.02
N ASN A 112 10.85 15.74 -9.29
CA ASN A 112 9.54 16.25 -9.66
C ASN A 112 8.40 15.44 -9.02
N LYS A 113 8.55 14.13 -8.97
CA LYS A 113 7.61 13.25 -8.26
C LYS A 113 7.56 13.54 -6.76
N ALA A 114 8.72 13.71 -6.11
CA ALA A 114 8.80 14.06 -4.70
C ALA A 114 8.13 15.40 -4.39
N MET A 115 8.36 16.42 -5.22
CA MET A 115 7.70 17.73 -5.09
C MET A 115 6.18 17.64 -5.29
N SER A 116 5.71 16.85 -6.25
CA SER A 116 4.28 16.61 -6.47
C SER A 116 3.62 15.91 -5.28
N ILE A 117 4.29 14.94 -4.68
CA ILE A 117 3.84 14.26 -3.46
C ILE A 117 3.79 15.24 -2.30
N ALA A 118 4.85 16.04 -2.08
CA ALA A 118 4.87 17.06 -1.02
C ALA A 118 3.69 18.02 -1.14
N HIS A 119 3.42 18.55 -2.36
CA HIS A 119 2.31 19.47 -2.57
C HIS A 119 0.95 18.81 -2.34
N LYS A 120 0.75 17.60 -2.87
CA LYS A 120 -0.48 16.85 -2.65
C LYS A 120 -0.81 16.72 -1.16
N TYR A 121 0.16 16.30 -0.35
CA TYR A 121 -0.05 16.15 1.08
C TYR A 121 -0.17 17.48 1.82
N ALA A 122 0.54 18.53 1.38
CA ALA A 122 0.34 19.87 1.92
C ALA A 122 -1.13 20.30 1.81
N VAL A 123 -1.74 20.14 0.64
CA VAL A 123 -3.15 20.50 0.42
C VAL A 123 -4.09 19.60 1.21
N LEU A 124 -3.92 18.26 1.10
CA LEU A 124 -4.81 17.30 1.76
C LEU A 124 -4.84 17.50 3.27
N GLN A 125 -3.69 17.77 3.90
CA GLN A 125 -3.58 17.97 5.33
C GLN A 125 -4.04 19.36 5.77
N THR A 126 -3.67 20.41 5.03
CA THR A 126 -4.05 21.80 5.38
C THR A 126 -5.56 22.00 5.34
N PHE A 127 -6.25 21.41 4.37
CA PHE A 127 -7.70 21.55 4.20
C PHE A 127 -8.50 20.37 4.76
N CYS A 128 -7.85 19.41 5.42
CA CYS A 128 -8.50 18.19 5.91
C CYS A 128 -9.42 17.55 4.85
N VAL A 129 -8.90 17.40 3.62
CA VAL A 129 -9.71 16.96 2.47
C VAL A 129 -10.27 15.57 2.72
N PRO A 130 -11.61 15.39 2.75
CA PRO A 130 -12.21 14.10 3.02
C PRO A 130 -11.97 13.11 1.88
N THR A 131 -12.05 11.83 2.19
CA THR A 131 -12.11 10.75 1.22
C THR A 131 -13.50 10.15 1.24
N GLU A 132 -14.12 9.93 0.07
CA GLU A 132 -15.44 9.29 -0.01
C GLU A 132 -15.37 7.83 0.47
N ASP A 133 -14.25 7.16 0.31
CA ASP A 133 -14.05 5.79 0.76
C ASP A 133 -12.97 5.72 1.85
N MET A 134 -13.40 5.89 3.10
CA MET A 134 -12.54 5.77 4.28
C MET A 134 -11.94 4.36 4.47
N ARG A 135 -12.39 3.36 3.69
CA ARG A 135 -11.93 1.98 3.83
C ARG A 135 -10.60 1.69 3.15
N LEU A 136 -10.16 2.52 2.21
CA LEU A 136 -9.02 2.22 1.35
C LEU A 136 -7.74 3.00 1.67
N ASP A 137 -7.76 3.95 2.60
CA ASP A 137 -6.63 4.86 2.83
C ASP A 137 -6.36 5.18 4.32
N ASP A 138 -6.69 4.26 5.19
CA ASP A 138 -6.31 4.37 6.59
C ASP A 138 -4.91 3.76 6.75
N PRO A 139 -3.86 4.59 6.94
CA PRO A 139 -2.50 4.08 7.15
C PRO A 139 -2.40 3.23 8.42
N ASP A 140 -3.31 3.41 9.38
CA ASP A 140 -3.36 2.63 10.61
C ASP A 140 -3.96 1.23 10.39
N ARG A 141 -4.61 1.01 9.23
CA ARG A 141 -5.22 -0.27 8.87
C ARG A 141 -4.23 -1.26 8.24
N GLU A 142 -3.12 -0.80 7.71
CA GLU A 142 -2.08 -1.67 7.17
C GLU A 142 -1.26 -2.26 8.32
N ALA A 143 -1.67 -3.39 8.84
CA ALA A 143 -0.73 -4.26 9.54
C ALA A 143 0.48 -4.47 8.62
N HIS A 144 1.67 -4.18 9.12
CA HIS A 144 2.94 -4.36 8.39
C HIS A 144 2.96 -5.75 7.74
N GLN A 145 2.69 -5.81 6.45
CA GLN A 145 2.96 -7.01 5.69
C GLN A 145 4.47 -7.12 5.60
N LEU A 146 5.01 -8.20 6.15
CA LEU A 146 6.43 -8.52 6.06
C LEU A 146 6.89 -8.31 4.61
N ALA A 147 7.98 -7.56 4.45
CA ALA A 147 8.54 -7.33 3.12
C ALA A 147 8.74 -8.68 2.40
N PRO A 148 8.58 -8.76 1.07
CA PRO A 148 8.76 -10.01 0.32
C PRO A 148 10.08 -10.73 0.61
N ARG A 149 11.10 -9.99 1.06
CA ARG A 149 12.40 -10.51 1.47
C ARG A 149 12.33 -11.24 2.81
N GLU A 150 11.58 -10.70 3.78
CA GLU A 150 11.38 -11.32 5.10
C GLU A 150 10.50 -12.57 5.00
N ILE A 151 9.47 -12.53 4.15
CA ILE A 151 8.64 -13.71 3.81
C ILE A 151 9.51 -14.78 3.16
N LYS A 152 10.43 -14.41 2.26
CA LYS A 152 11.34 -15.35 1.61
C LYS A 152 12.33 -15.95 2.60
N GLN A 153 12.90 -15.13 3.50
CA GLN A 153 13.81 -15.58 4.55
C GLN A 153 13.10 -16.50 5.55
N ALA A 154 11.90 -16.15 6.00
CA ALA A 154 11.09 -17.00 6.86
C ALA A 154 10.75 -18.33 6.20
N ARG A 155 10.42 -18.34 4.89
CA ARG A 155 10.18 -19.56 4.10
C ARG A 155 11.44 -20.40 3.93
N GLU A 156 12.61 -19.79 3.74
CA GLU A 156 13.89 -20.50 3.64
C GLU A 156 14.30 -21.09 4.98
N GLN A 157 14.06 -20.40 6.09
CA GLN A 157 14.28 -20.92 7.45
C GLN A 157 13.33 -22.08 7.77
N ALA A 158 12.04 -21.94 7.45
CA ALA A 158 11.07 -23.03 7.63
C ALA A 158 11.49 -24.30 6.83
N LYS A 159 11.95 -24.13 5.58
CA LYS A 159 12.48 -25.22 4.79
C LYS A 159 13.75 -25.86 5.39
N LYS A 160 14.63 -25.08 6.00
CA LYS A 160 15.85 -25.59 6.67
C LYS A 160 15.55 -26.35 7.96
N ASN A 161 14.48 -25.97 8.66
CA ASN A 161 14.06 -26.60 9.91
C ASN A 161 13.24 -27.88 9.65
N ASN A 162 12.70 -28.06 8.45
CA ASN A 162 11.97 -29.27 8.09
C ASN A 162 12.95 -30.32 7.54
N THR A 163 13.21 -31.34 8.35
CA THR A 163 14.16 -32.43 8.01
C THR A 163 13.64 -33.39 6.93
N ASN A 164 12.33 -33.38 6.64
CA ASN A 164 11.71 -34.21 5.62
C ASN A 164 10.64 -33.41 4.85
N PRO A 165 11.04 -32.41 4.03
CA PRO A 165 10.11 -31.55 3.33
C PRO A 165 9.37 -32.30 2.21
N PRO A 166 8.09 -31.97 1.94
CA PRO A 166 7.34 -32.54 0.84
C PRO A 166 7.93 -32.11 -0.50
N THR A 167 7.81 -32.98 -1.50
CA THR A 167 8.22 -32.67 -2.87
C THR A 167 7.31 -31.63 -3.50
N GLU A 168 7.79 -30.95 -4.54
CA GLU A 168 7.01 -29.94 -5.26
C GLU A 168 5.71 -30.54 -5.84
N ALA A 169 5.78 -31.77 -6.34
CA ALA A 169 4.62 -32.49 -6.86
C ALA A 169 3.58 -32.76 -5.77
N GLN A 170 4.00 -33.16 -4.57
CA GLN A 170 3.12 -33.37 -3.43
C GLN A 170 2.47 -32.08 -2.97
N MET A 171 3.22 -30.97 -2.90
CA MET A 171 2.68 -29.67 -2.56
C MET A 171 1.68 -29.14 -3.58
N LYS A 172 1.90 -29.41 -4.86
CA LYS A 172 0.97 -29.07 -5.93
C LYS A 172 -0.32 -29.87 -5.82
N ALA A 173 -0.23 -31.18 -5.55
CA ALA A 173 -1.38 -32.04 -5.34
C ALA A 173 -2.18 -31.63 -4.08
N LEU A 174 -1.51 -31.39 -2.95
CA LEU A 174 -2.13 -30.88 -1.73
C LEU A 174 -2.91 -29.58 -1.97
N ASN A 175 -2.26 -28.61 -2.63
CA ASN A 175 -2.91 -27.32 -2.93
C ASN A 175 -4.11 -27.48 -3.87
N ALA A 176 -4.10 -28.42 -4.80
CA ALA A 176 -5.23 -28.70 -5.67
C ALA A 176 -6.42 -29.26 -4.86
N ILE A 177 -6.16 -30.21 -3.97
CA ILE A 177 -7.18 -30.82 -3.09
C ILE A 177 -7.78 -29.75 -2.17
N LEU A 178 -6.94 -29.03 -1.43
CA LEU A 178 -7.41 -27.98 -0.51
C LEU A 178 -8.15 -26.84 -1.23
N SER A 179 -7.74 -26.49 -2.45
CA SER A 179 -8.42 -25.45 -3.22
C SER A 179 -9.78 -25.91 -3.75
N LYS A 180 -9.92 -27.20 -4.04
CA LYS A 180 -11.21 -27.79 -4.45
C LYS A 180 -12.21 -27.80 -3.28
N ALA A 181 -11.74 -28.09 -2.06
CA ALA A 181 -12.57 -28.19 -0.87
C ALA A 181 -12.86 -26.81 -0.21
N LEU A 182 -11.86 -25.93 -0.11
CA LEU A 182 -11.89 -24.72 0.71
C LEU A 182 -11.70 -23.42 -0.11
N GLY A 183 -11.61 -23.51 -1.43
CA GLY A 183 -11.41 -22.35 -2.29
C GLY A 183 -10.02 -21.73 -2.16
N LYS A 184 -9.93 -20.40 -2.20
CA LYS A 184 -8.65 -19.65 -2.12
C LYS A 184 -8.30 -19.20 -0.71
N ASP A 185 -9.11 -19.50 0.29
CA ASP A 185 -8.90 -19.10 1.67
C ASP A 185 -7.67 -19.80 2.26
N ARG A 186 -6.67 -19.01 2.59
CA ARG A 186 -5.39 -19.48 3.11
C ARG A 186 -5.50 -19.92 4.56
N GLU A 187 -6.29 -19.22 5.38
CA GLU A 187 -6.44 -19.54 6.80
C GLU A 187 -7.23 -20.83 6.98
N ALA A 188 -8.30 -20.99 6.20
CA ALA A 188 -9.06 -22.24 6.20
C ALA A 188 -8.20 -23.45 5.81
N LYS A 189 -7.33 -23.30 4.79
CA LYS A 189 -6.40 -24.37 4.39
C LYS A 189 -5.37 -24.70 5.46
N LEU A 190 -4.86 -23.70 6.16
CA LEU A 190 -3.90 -23.90 7.23
C LEU A 190 -4.55 -24.61 8.41
N LYS A 191 -5.75 -24.17 8.78
CA LYS A 191 -6.52 -24.80 9.85
C LYS A 191 -6.87 -26.25 9.55
N GLU A 192 -7.28 -26.57 8.33
CA GLU A 192 -7.54 -27.95 7.90
C GLU A 192 -6.30 -28.83 8.09
N MET A 193 -5.12 -28.33 7.76
CA MET A 193 -3.87 -29.07 7.95
C MET A 193 -3.45 -29.15 9.42
N GLU A 194 -3.73 -28.15 10.24
CA GLU A 194 -3.54 -28.21 11.69
C GLU A 194 -4.43 -29.27 12.34
N ASP A 195 -5.69 -29.31 11.95
CA ASP A 195 -6.66 -30.29 12.44
C ASP A 195 -6.26 -31.73 12.04
N PHE A 196 -5.77 -31.90 10.82
CA PHE A 196 -5.29 -33.20 10.33
C PHE A 196 -4.02 -33.67 11.04
N THR A 197 -3.05 -32.77 11.24
CA THR A 197 -1.74 -33.12 11.82
C THR A 197 -1.72 -33.09 13.35
N GLY A 198 -2.74 -32.51 13.98
CA GLY A 198 -2.85 -32.35 15.44
C GLY A 198 -1.82 -31.38 16.03
N ARG A 199 -1.16 -30.54 15.20
CA ARG A 199 -0.16 -29.55 15.66
C ARG A 199 -0.34 -28.20 14.99
N LYS A 200 0.09 -27.13 15.68
CA LYS A 200 0.06 -25.80 15.10
C LYS A 200 1.08 -25.66 13.97
N LEU A 201 0.66 -25.01 12.91
CA LEU A 201 1.46 -24.73 11.71
C LEU A 201 1.50 -23.20 11.48
N THR A 202 2.64 -22.69 11.05
CA THR A 202 2.75 -21.31 10.61
C THR A 202 2.56 -21.18 9.09
N SER A 203 2.77 -22.30 8.39
CA SER A 203 2.62 -22.38 6.94
C SER A 203 2.47 -23.87 6.55
N CYS A 204 1.83 -24.14 5.41
CA CYS A 204 1.86 -25.46 4.79
C CYS A 204 3.27 -25.95 4.39
N LEU A 205 4.28 -25.08 4.45
CA LEU A 205 5.70 -25.46 4.26
C LEU A 205 6.30 -26.16 5.49
N ASP A 206 5.63 -26.11 6.63
CA ASP A 206 6.04 -26.80 7.86
C ASP A 206 5.64 -28.28 7.84
N LEU A 207 4.81 -28.68 6.86
CA LEU A 207 4.39 -30.07 6.69
C LEU A 207 5.54 -30.93 6.24
N THR A 208 5.59 -32.17 6.76
CA THR A 208 6.52 -33.17 6.30
C THR A 208 5.98 -33.91 5.07
N LYS A 209 6.87 -34.60 4.38
CA LYS A 209 6.52 -35.45 3.22
C LYS A 209 5.46 -36.49 3.58
N ASP A 210 5.59 -37.09 4.75
CA ASP A 210 4.70 -38.16 5.22
C ASP A 210 3.33 -37.62 5.59
N GLU A 211 3.23 -36.46 6.25
CA GLU A 211 1.97 -35.78 6.55
C GLU A 211 1.21 -35.44 5.27
N VAL A 212 1.89 -34.89 4.26
CA VAL A 212 1.27 -34.56 2.97
C VAL A 212 0.82 -35.84 2.23
N SER A 213 1.62 -36.88 2.22
CA SER A 213 1.24 -38.16 1.59
C SER A 213 0.03 -38.79 2.28
N SER A 214 -0.01 -38.76 3.60
CA SER A 214 -1.12 -39.29 4.39
C SER A 214 -2.43 -38.53 4.14
N TYR A 215 -2.38 -37.20 4.05
CA TYR A 215 -3.55 -36.38 3.74
C TYR A 215 -4.08 -36.65 2.33
N ILE A 216 -3.19 -36.71 1.32
CA ILE A 216 -3.56 -37.03 -0.06
C ILE A 216 -4.21 -38.42 -0.14
N GLY A 217 -3.60 -39.43 0.49
CA GLY A 217 -4.12 -40.78 0.51
C GLY A 217 -5.48 -40.90 1.19
N ALA A 218 -5.67 -40.25 2.36
CA ALA A 218 -6.95 -40.22 3.05
C ALA A 218 -8.06 -39.58 2.21
N THR A 219 -7.75 -38.49 1.52
CA THR A 219 -8.72 -37.79 0.66
C THR A 219 -9.10 -38.64 -0.56
N GLN A 220 -8.14 -39.37 -1.15
CA GLN A 220 -8.42 -40.28 -2.27
C GLN A 220 -9.32 -41.44 -1.85
N ALA A 221 -9.03 -42.09 -0.72
CA ALA A 221 -9.85 -43.17 -0.17
C ALA A 221 -11.30 -42.72 0.10
N ILE A 222 -11.52 -41.53 0.65
CA ILE A 222 -12.85 -40.97 0.86
C ILE A 222 -13.59 -40.75 -0.48
N ASN A 223 -12.89 -40.28 -1.52
CA ASN A 223 -13.49 -40.08 -2.82
C ASN A 223 -13.87 -41.40 -3.50
N GLU A 224 -13.06 -42.45 -3.35
CA GLU A 224 -13.35 -43.80 -3.88
C GLU A 224 -14.61 -44.37 -3.20
N ILE A 225 -14.72 -44.31 -1.87
CA ILE A 225 -15.91 -44.76 -1.11
C ILE A 225 -17.17 -44.01 -1.56
N ASN A 226 -17.07 -42.70 -1.80
CA ASN A 226 -18.20 -41.91 -2.27
C ASN A 226 -18.60 -42.17 -3.72
N GLN A 227 -17.70 -42.72 -4.55
CA GLN A 227 -18.03 -43.13 -5.93
C GLN A 227 -18.64 -44.52 -6.02
N GLU A 228 -18.34 -45.41 -5.07
CA GLU A 228 -18.95 -46.73 -4.99
C GLU A 228 -20.35 -46.74 -4.33
N ALA A 229 -20.71 -45.65 -3.68
CA ALA A 229 -22.00 -45.50 -3.00
C ALA A 229 -23.14 -44.93 -3.86
N TYR A 230 -22.88 -44.70 -5.14
CA TYR A 230 -23.84 -44.23 -6.14
C TYR A 230 -23.86 -45.19 -7.36
#